data_64f30a88e04e936496231fb82e44861e
#
_entry.id   64f30a88e04e936496231fb82e44861e
#
_cell.length_a   1.000
_cell.length_b   1.000
_cell.length_c   1.000
_cell.angle_alpha   90.00
_cell.angle_beta   90.00
_cell.angle_gamma   90.00
#
_symmetry.space_group_name_H-M   'P 1'
#
loop_
_entity.id
_entity.type
_entity.pdbx_description
1 polymer ?
#
loop_
_entity_poly.entity_id
_entity_poly.type
_entity_poly.pdbx_seq_one_letter_code
_entity_poly.pdbx_strand_id
1 'polypeptide(L)'
;MTDERLRKRAHGVDATLRVGKGGIESVVEELDSQLDDRELVKVKFLRAARGAGTTDELATDLAERADAEVVETRGNTATYH
;
A
#
# COMPACT_ATOMS: atom_id res chain seq x y z
N MET A 1 -6.77 -10.15 11.32
CA MET A 1 -5.71 -9.56 12.15
C MET A 1 -4.35 -9.82 11.53
N THR A 2 -3.53 -8.79 11.41
CA THR A 2 -2.24 -8.89 10.75
C THR A 2 -1.23 -9.69 11.57
N ASP A 3 -0.57 -10.63 10.93
CA ASP A 3 0.45 -11.46 11.55
C ASP A 3 1.69 -10.62 11.86
N GLU A 4 2.20 -10.71 13.08
CA GLU A 4 3.40 -10.00 13.50
C GLU A 4 4.61 -10.34 12.62
N ARG A 5 4.71 -11.58 12.15
CA ARG A 5 5.77 -12.00 11.25
C ARG A 5 5.73 -11.21 9.94
N LEU A 6 4.52 -10.96 9.43
CA LEU A 6 4.36 -10.16 8.21
C LEU A 6 4.79 -8.72 8.43
N ARG A 7 4.51 -8.17 9.61
CA ARG A 7 4.94 -6.81 9.95
C ARG A 7 6.45 -6.68 9.95
N LYS A 8 7.14 -7.66 10.49
CA LYS A 8 8.61 -7.64 10.52
C LYS A 8 9.17 -7.72 9.10
N ARG A 9 8.58 -8.56 8.27
CA ARG A 9 9.02 -8.69 6.88
C ARG A 9 8.73 -7.42 6.09
N ALA A 10 7.66 -6.72 6.42
CA ALA A 10 7.28 -5.48 5.74
C ALA A 10 8.38 -4.41 5.82
N HIS A 11 9.15 -4.41 6.89
CA HIS A 11 10.24 -3.44 7.05
C HIS A 11 11.33 -3.61 6.00
N GLY A 12 11.53 -4.82 5.50
CA GLY A 12 12.55 -5.11 4.52
C GLY A 12 12.06 -5.09 3.08
N VAL A 13 10.78 -4.83 2.86
CA VAL A 13 10.21 -4.81 1.51
C VAL A 13 10.40 -3.42 0.90
N ASP A 14 10.87 -3.37 -0.33
CA ASP A 14 11.00 -2.11 -1.07
C ASP A 14 9.68 -1.74 -1.74
N ALA A 15 9.41 -0.45 -1.84
CA ALA A 15 8.20 0.02 -2.51
C ALA A 15 8.31 -0.29 -4.01
N THR A 16 7.30 -1.00 -4.54
CA THR A 16 7.23 -1.34 -5.96
C THR A 16 6.15 -0.55 -6.68
N LEU A 17 5.30 0.14 -5.94
CA LEU A 17 4.25 0.98 -6.50
C LEU A 17 4.33 2.37 -5.88
N ARG A 18 3.97 3.37 -6.67
CA ARG A 18 3.91 4.75 -6.19
C ARG A 18 2.58 5.37 -6.58
N VAL A 19 1.97 6.07 -5.62
CA VAL A 19 0.73 6.80 -5.86
C VAL A 19 1.07 8.27 -5.91
N GLY A 20 0.77 8.89 -7.03
CA GLY A 20 1.04 10.31 -7.23
C GLY A 20 -0.24 11.06 -7.56
N LYS A 21 -0.14 12.01 -8.49
CA LYS A 21 -1.23 12.89 -8.89
C LYS A 21 -2.47 12.12 -9.39
N GLY A 22 -2.27 10.94 -9.95
CA GLY A 22 -3.38 10.11 -10.45
C GLY A 22 -4.22 9.46 -9.37
N GLY A 23 -3.80 9.56 -8.12
CA GLY A 23 -4.53 9.00 -7.00
C GLY A 23 -4.41 7.49 -6.86
N ILE A 24 -5.05 6.95 -5.82
CA ILE A 24 -4.96 5.51 -5.54
C ILE A 24 -5.57 4.66 -6.64
N GLU A 25 -6.56 5.18 -7.35
CA GLU A 25 -7.21 4.43 -8.43
C GLU A 25 -6.23 3.98 -9.50
N SER A 26 -5.15 4.74 -9.69
CA SER A 26 -4.17 4.43 -10.72
C SER A 26 -3.37 3.15 -10.43
N VAL A 27 -3.36 2.69 -9.19
CA VAL A 27 -2.57 1.52 -8.78
C VAL A 27 -3.39 0.34 -8.27
N VAL A 28 -4.73 0.45 -8.24
CA VAL A 28 -5.57 -0.61 -7.70
C VAL A 28 -5.34 -1.95 -8.39
N GLU A 29 -5.40 -1.95 -9.72
CA GLU A 29 -5.22 -3.17 -10.50
C GLU A 29 -3.80 -3.72 -10.37
N GLU A 30 -2.82 -2.84 -10.38
CA GLU A 30 -1.43 -3.24 -10.27
C GLU A 30 -1.13 -3.83 -8.89
N LEU A 31 -1.70 -3.26 -7.83
CA LEU A 31 -1.55 -3.81 -6.49
C LEU A 31 -2.14 -5.21 -6.42
N ASP A 32 -3.34 -5.38 -6.94
CA ASP A 32 -3.99 -6.69 -6.97
C ASP A 32 -3.13 -7.71 -7.74
N SER A 33 -2.62 -7.29 -8.89
CA SER A 33 -1.78 -8.14 -9.72
C SER A 33 -0.49 -8.54 -9.02
N GLN A 34 0.18 -7.60 -8.36
CA GLN A 34 1.43 -7.90 -7.66
C GLN A 34 1.20 -8.81 -6.47
N LEU A 35 0.07 -8.68 -5.79
CA LEU A 35 -0.26 -9.55 -4.67
C LEU A 35 -0.55 -11.01 -5.08
N ASP A 36 -0.85 -11.24 -6.35
CA ASP A 36 -1.00 -12.59 -6.86
C ASP A 36 0.35 -13.30 -6.91
N ASP A 37 1.43 -12.55 -7.10
CA ASP A 37 2.78 -13.10 -7.24
C ASP A 37 3.64 -12.94 -5.99
N ARG A 38 3.28 -12.04 -5.11
CA ARG A 38 4.08 -11.67 -3.95
C ARG A 38 3.26 -11.73 -2.68
N GLU A 39 3.88 -12.14 -1.60
CA GLU A 39 3.21 -12.17 -0.30
C GLU A 39 2.98 -10.76 0.23
N LEU A 40 3.93 -9.85 -0.02
CA LEU A 40 3.86 -8.48 0.45
C LEU A 40 4.17 -7.51 -0.67
N VAL A 41 3.41 -6.43 -0.75
CA VAL A 41 3.63 -5.34 -1.70
C VAL A 41 3.63 -4.02 -0.93
N LYS A 42 4.64 -3.20 -1.13
CA LYS A 42 4.74 -1.89 -0.48
C LYS A 42 4.44 -0.80 -1.50
N VAL A 43 3.59 0.14 -1.08
CA VAL A 43 3.17 1.27 -1.89
C VAL A 43 3.65 2.57 -1.23
N LYS A 44 4.25 3.45 -2.01
CA LYS A 44 4.68 4.75 -1.53
C LYS A 44 3.68 5.81 -2.00
N PHE A 45 3.20 6.62 -1.06
CA PHE A 45 2.26 7.71 -1.37
C PHE A 45 3.03 9.01 -1.49
N LEU A 46 3.15 9.50 -2.71
CA LEU A 46 3.90 10.72 -2.99
C LEU A 46 3.12 11.94 -2.51
N ARG A 47 3.82 13.07 -2.38
CA ARG A 47 3.20 14.31 -1.90
C ARG A 47 1.95 14.70 -2.71
N ALA A 48 1.98 14.51 -4.01
CA ALA A 48 0.87 14.85 -4.87
C ALA A 48 -0.40 14.04 -4.54
N ALA A 49 -0.24 12.79 -4.09
CA ALA A 49 -1.36 11.95 -3.69
C ALA A 49 -1.92 12.37 -2.34
N ARG A 50 -1.04 12.81 -1.44
CA ARG A 50 -1.43 13.16 -0.07
C ARG A 50 -2.24 14.44 0.05
N GLY A 51 -2.37 15.18 -1.03
CA GLY A 51 -3.29 16.32 -1.07
C GLY A 51 -4.74 15.90 -0.93
N ALA A 52 -5.06 14.62 -1.19
CA ALA A 52 -6.42 14.09 -1.10
C ALA A 52 -6.73 13.48 0.27
N GLY A 53 -5.74 13.38 1.17
CA GLY A 53 -5.94 12.80 2.49
C GLY A 53 -4.61 12.39 3.13
N THR A 54 -4.68 11.84 4.33
CA THR A 54 -3.50 11.36 5.04
C THR A 54 -3.05 10.03 4.44
N THR A 55 -1.81 9.63 4.73
CA THR A 55 -1.29 8.34 4.30
C THR A 55 -2.17 7.20 4.82
N ASP A 56 -2.61 7.26 6.07
CA ASP A 56 -3.46 6.23 6.66
C ASP A 56 -4.80 6.13 5.95
N GLU A 57 -5.42 7.26 5.64
CA GLU A 57 -6.69 7.28 4.92
C GLU A 57 -6.54 6.70 3.51
N LEU A 58 -5.51 7.12 2.81
CA LEU A 58 -5.25 6.63 1.45
C LEU A 58 -4.92 5.15 1.45
N ALA A 59 -4.15 4.70 2.44
CA ALA A 59 -3.78 3.29 2.57
C ALA A 59 -5.01 2.41 2.78
N THR A 60 -5.92 2.86 3.64
CA THR A 60 -7.16 2.12 3.93
C THR A 60 -8.07 2.09 2.70
N ASP A 61 -8.23 3.21 2.03
CA ASP A 61 -9.02 3.29 0.80
C ASP A 61 -8.49 2.34 -0.27
N LEU A 62 -7.18 2.33 -0.45
CA LEU A 62 -6.57 1.47 -1.45
C LEU A 62 -6.78 -0.02 -1.10
N ALA A 63 -6.64 -0.35 0.18
CA ALA A 63 -6.86 -1.73 0.64
C ALA A 63 -8.28 -2.20 0.32
N GLU A 64 -9.27 -1.36 0.56
CA GLU A 64 -10.66 -1.70 0.29
C GLU A 64 -10.91 -1.90 -1.20
N ARG A 65 -10.35 -1.03 -2.03
CA ARG A 65 -10.55 -1.10 -3.48
C ARG A 65 -9.85 -2.30 -4.10
N ALA A 66 -8.70 -2.68 -3.56
CA ALA A 66 -7.91 -3.81 -4.08
C ALA A 66 -8.24 -5.13 -3.37
N ASP A 67 -9.16 -5.11 -2.41
CA ASP A 67 -9.51 -6.27 -1.58
C ASP A 67 -8.26 -6.86 -0.92
N ALA A 68 -7.43 -5.97 -0.37
CA ALA A 68 -6.18 -6.33 0.29
C ALA A 68 -6.20 -5.91 1.75
N GLU A 69 -5.25 -6.43 2.52
CA GLU A 69 -5.11 -6.11 3.92
C GLU A 69 -3.89 -5.23 4.14
N VAL A 70 -4.06 -4.17 4.92
CA VAL A 70 -2.93 -3.31 5.31
C VAL A 70 -2.17 -4.01 6.42
N VAL A 71 -0.91 -4.32 6.15
CA VAL A 71 -0.03 -4.93 7.14
C VAL A 71 0.55 -3.86 8.06
N GLU A 72 1.02 -2.77 7.46
CA GLU A 72 1.68 -1.71 8.19
C GLU A 72 1.68 -0.43 7.38
N THR A 73 1.57 0.71 8.07
CA THR A 73 1.85 2.00 7.47
C THR A 73 3.07 2.57 8.17
N ARG A 74 3.95 3.20 7.43
CA ARG A 74 5.16 3.77 7.98
C ARG A 74 5.59 4.97 7.14
N GLY A 75 5.63 6.15 7.77
CA GLY A 75 5.91 7.37 7.04
C GLY A 75 4.87 7.57 5.94
N ASN A 76 5.32 7.64 4.70
CA ASN A 76 4.43 7.79 3.55
C ASN A 76 4.27 6.49 2.75
N THR A 77 4.49 5.35 3.39
CA THR A 77 4.33 4.04 2.73
C THR A 77 3.31 3.18 3.45
N ALA A 78 2.74 2.22 2.71
CA ALA A 78 1.89 1.18 3.28
C ALA A 78 2.28 -0.15 2.65
N THR A 79 2.30 -1.21 3.47
CA THR A 79 2.59 -2.55 2.99
C THR A 79 1.31 -3.36 3.03
N TYR A 80 1.05 -4.11 1.97
CA TYR A 80 -0.18 -4.87 1.78
C TYR A 80 0.08 -6.37 1.67
N HIS A 81 -0.95 -7.10 2.05
CA HIS A 81 -0.95 -8.56 1.95
C HIS A 81 -2.22 -9.03 1.29
#